data_942f69cf74a1d0643c9e422b7a55fc4b
#
_entry.id   942f69cf74a1d0643c9e422b7a55fc4b
#
_cell.length_a   1.000
_cell.length_b   1.000
_cell.length_c   1.000
_cell.angle_alpha   90.00
_cell.angle_beta   90.00
_cell.angle_gamma   90.00
#
_symmetry.space_group_name_H-M   'P 1'
#
loop_
_entity.id
_entity.type
_entity.pdbx_description
1 polymer ?
#
loop_
_entity_poly.entity_id
_entity_poly.type
_entity_poly.pdbx_seq_one_letter_code
_entity_poly.pdbx_strand_id
1 'polypeptide(L)'
;MTSVEQTWIRLQTILPNFKLIETNQAKALCPSHDDKSPSLSIRKTEHFIQLNCFAGCTYKEIVAATGMKKTDFSNKIKTSTKSPKEVCRYNYQDEKGNTICSVVRYKPKQFKRVRSFEGKEIWNWSGIEPPPYNLPKLKEAISNEQPVFFVEGEKDADNLTKFGFCSSTIAGGAGKWKKYYEKYFKDADLILVPDNDLPGRKGMEKVGIEIFSVVKRLRWLKLPNLPPKGDISDWIEIEKGNSEKFEKVVQETAVDWDSSKLLPFEWTSGIVDEGHSPAGCFDEWPDPEDFNAKLLEELNQKFAIVPT
;
A
#
# COMPACT_ATOMS: atom_id res chain seq x y z
N MET A 1 26.68 -1.04 26.98
CA MET A 1 26.05 0.08 26.25
C MET A 1 26.15 -0.23 24.76
N THR A 2 25.05 -0.21 24.01
CA THR A 2 25.04 -0.49 22.57
C THR A 2 25.63 0.69 21.78
N SER A 3 25.99 0.47 20.51
CA SER A 3 26.46 1.55 19.61
C SER A 3 25.39 2.66 19.49
N VAL A 4 24.12 2.30 19.39
CA VAL A 4 22.99 3.22 19.33
C VAL A 4 22.88 4.07 20.60
N GLU A 5 23.05 3.49 21.78
CA GLU A 5 23.03 4.20 23.06
C GLU A 5 24.17 5.22 23.15
N GLN A 6 25.39 4.81 22.79
CA GLN A 6 26.54 5.70 22.78
C GLN A 6 26.37 6.85 21.81
N THR A 7 25.85 6.57 20.61
CA THR A 7 25.57 7.56 19.59
C THR A 7 24.50 8.53 20.04
N TRP A 8 23.41 8.05 20.67
CA TRP A 8 22.36 8.90 21.21
C TRP A 8 22.90 9.90 22.23
N ILE A 9 23.72 9.45 23.17
CA ILE A 9 24.36 10.31 24.18
C ILE A 9 25.27 11.34 23.49
N ARG A 10 26.07 10.89 22.51
CA ARG A 10 26.98 11.78 21.78
C ARG A 10 26.25 12.86 20.99
N LEU A 11 25.13 12.52 20.34
CA LEU A 11 24.31 13.50 19.62
C LEU A 11 23.76 14.60 20.53
N GLN A 12 23.44 14.29 21.76
CA GLN A 12 23.00 15.27 22.76
C GLN A 12 24.06 16.32 23.08
N THR A 13 25.34 15.95 22.95
CA THR A 13 26.44 16.86 23.25
C THR A 13 26.94 17.63 22.04
N ILE A 14 26.86 17.05 20.83
CA ILE A 14 27.45 17.67 19.63
C ILE A 14 26.45 18.48 18.80
N LEU A 15 25.14 18.19 18.91
CA LEU A 15 24.14 18.89 18.11
C LEU A 15 23.67 20.17 18.82
N PRO A 16 23.78 21.32 18.15
CA PRO A 16 23.31 22.59 18.72
C PRO A 16 21.78 22.55 18.93
N ASN A 17 21.32 23.16 20.03
CA ASN A 17 19.90 23.23 20.40
C ASN A 17 19.21 21.87 20.44
N PHE A 18 19.92 20.81 20.83
CA PHE A 18 19.32 19.49 21.05
C PHE A 18 18.26 19.55 22.16
N LYS A 19 17.02 19.27 21.82
CA LYS A 19 15.88 19.25 22.76
C LYS A 19 15.17 17.91 22.67
N LEU A 20 15.07 17.20 23.80
CA LEU A 20 14.21 16.03 23.91
C LEU A 20 12.75 16.46 23.78
N ILE A 21 11.99 15.75 22.96
CA ILE A 21 10.52 15.86 22.86
C ILE A 21 9.91 14.73 23.66
N GLU A 22 10.48 13.54 23.53
CA GLU A 22 10.12 12.31 24.24
C GLU A 22 11.39 11.52 24.57
N THR A 23 11.26 10.46 25.34
CA THR A 23 12.41 9.59 25.73
C THR A 23 13.27 9.15 24.54
N ASN A 24 12.66 8.98 23.38
CA ASN A 24 13.27 8.44 22.16
C ASN A 24 13.26 9.43 20.99
N GLN A 25 12.79 10.66 21.19
CA GLN A 25 12.66 11.66 20.13
C GLN A 25 13.24 12.99 20.55
N ALA A 26 13.92 13.63 19.62
CA ALA A 26 14.52 14.93 19.83
C ALA A 26 14.48 15.79 18.54
N LYS A 27 14.61 17.11 18.74
CA LYS A 27 14.90 18.07 17.67
C LYS A 27 16.20 18.78 17.94
N ALA A 28 16.92 19.17 16.89
CA ALA A 28 18.16 19.92 16.97
C ALA A 28 18.34 20.81 15.73
N LEU A 29 19.31 21.75 15.77
CA LEU A 29 19.77 22.37 14.55
C LEU A 29 20.52 21.34 13.69
N CYS A 30 20.28 21.38 12.39
CA CYS A 30 20.95 20.47 11.46
C CYS A 30 22.41 20.86 11.26
N PRO A 31 23.39 19.96 11.44
CA PRO A 31 24.79 20.31 11.28
C PRO A 31 25.25 20.42 9.81
N SER A 32 24.39 20.08 8.85
CA SER A 32 24.72 20.04 7.43
C SER A 32 24.44 21.31 6.66
N HIS A 33 23.75 22.28 7.27
CA HIS A 33 23.46 23.59 6.68
C HIS A 33 23.39 24.65 7.77
N ASP A 34 23.39 25.93 7.38
CA ASP A 34 23.22 27.07 8.30
C ASP A 34 21.77 27.10 8.80
N ASP A 35 21.52 26.37 9.91
CA ASP A 35 20.20 26.17 10.47
C ASP A 35 19.93 27.18 11.59
N LYS A 36 18.93 28.05 11.41
CA LYS A 36 18.52 29.06 12.40
C LYS A 36 17.38 28.61 13.30
N SER A 37 16.67 27.55 12.91
CA SER A 37 15.60 26.95 13.70
C SER A 37 15.67 25.43 13.63
N PRO A 38 15.41 24.69 14.74
CA PRO A 38 15.60 23.23 14.78
C PRO A 38 14.85 22.50 13.67
N SER A 39 15.55 22.17 12.57
CA SER A 39 15.01 21.45 11.41
C SER A 39 15.35 19.96 11.40
N LEU A 40 16.25 19.51 12.29
CA LEU A 40 16.64 18.11 12.38
C LEU A 40 15.78 17.36 13.38
N SER A 41 14.98 16.39 12.91
CA SER A 41 14.28 15.41 13.73
C SER A 41 15.15 14.18 13.94
N ILE A 42 15.22 13.70 15.18
CA ILE A 42 16.06 12.60 15.61
C ILE A 42 15.18 11.60 16.36
N ARG A 43 15.17 10.35 15.93
CA ARG A 43 14.42 9.27 16.59
C ARG A 43 15.34 8.09 16.89
N LYS A 44 15.40 7.72 18.17
CA LYS A 44 16.12 6.52 18.63
C LYS A 44 15.17 5.33 18.65
N THR A 45 15.60 4.22 18.08
CA THR A 45 14.98 2.90 18.25
C THR A 45 15.95 1.96 18.99
N GLU A 46 15.54 0.76 19.29
CA GLU A 46 16.42 -0.26 19.86
C GLU A 46 17.64 -0.57 18.96
N HIS A 47 17.45 -0.46 17.64
CA HIS A 47 18.43 -0.95 16.66
C HIS A 47 19.15 0.14 15.88
N PHE A 48 18.58 1.34 15.77
CA PHE A 48 19.14 2.43 14.98
C PHE A 48 18.66 3.81 15.43
N ILE A 49 19.39 4.85 15.00
CA ILE A 49 18.98 6.26 15.10
C ILE A 49 18.60 6.75 13.71
N GLN A 50 17.37 7.23 13.60
CA GLN A 50 16.84 7.88 12.41
C GLN A 50 17.10 9.38 12.49
N LEU A 51 17.54 9.97 11.39
CA LEU A 51 17.76 11.40 11.21
C LEU A 51 16.96 11.87 10.01
N ASN A 52 16.19 12.93 10.18
CA ASN A 52 15.43 13.57 9.11
C ASN A 52 15.54 15.09 9.22
N CYS A 53 16.08 15.74 8.20
CA CYS A 53 16.15 17.21 8.12
C CYS A 53 15.00 17.71 7.25
N PHE A 54 14.14 18.57 7.82
CA PHE A 54 13.01 19.16 7.08
C PHE A 54 13.46 20.21 6.05
N ALA A 55 14.71 20.69 6.12
CA ALA A 55 15.31 21.54 5.08
C ALA A 55 15.89 20.75 3.89
N GLY A 56 15.75 19.40 3.88
CA GLY A 56 16.10 18.56 2.72
C GLY A 56 17.51 17.98 2.72
N CYS A 57 18.33 18.16 3.77
CA CYS A 57 19.65 17.50 3.84
C CYS A 57 19.50 15.98 3.86
N THR A 58 20.34 15.30 3.08
CA THR A 58 20.35 13.84 3.04
C THR A 58 20.95 13.23 4.32
N TYR A 59 20.55 12.01 4.66
CA TYR A 59 21.12 11.28 5.79
C TYR A 59 22.65 11.20 5.73
N LYS A 60 23.23 11.07 4.54
CA LYS A 60 24.70 10.98 4.34
C LYS A 60 25.39 12.27 4.73
N GLU A 61 24.83 13.41 4.33
CA GLU A 61 25.34 14.74 4.67
C GLU A 61 25.27 14.99 6.17
N ILE A 62 24.13 14.69 6.79
CA ILE A 62 23.93 14.88 8.23
C ILE A 62 24.96 14.03 9.02
N VAL A 63 25.09 12.76 8.70
CA VAL A 63 26.08 11.88 9.36
C VAL A 63 27.49 12.39 9.17
N ALA A 64 27.88 12.82 7.97
CA ALA A 64 29.21 13.38 7.70
C ALA A 64 29.48 14.63 8.55
N ALA A 65 28.49 15.52 8.66
CA ALA A 65 28.61 16.76 9.46
C ALA A 65 28.74 16.50 10.98
N THR A 66 28.24 15.36 11.48
CA THR A 66 28.44 14.97 12.89
C THR A 66 29.85 14.46 13.19
N GLY A 67 30.67 14.19 12.17
CA GLY A 67 31.99 13.56 12.32
C GLY A 67 31.94 12.10 12.80
N MET A 68 30.78 11.46 12.72
CA MET A 68 30.56 10.08 13.13
C MET A 68 30.48 9.14 11.93
N LYS A 69 30.68 7.84 12.17
CA LYS A 69 30.55 6.84 11.10
C LYS A 69 29.10 6.39 10.99
N LYS A 70 28.63 6.08 9.79
CA LYS A 70 27.30 5.51 9.56
C LYS A 70 27.01 4.27 10.42
N THR A 71 28.03 3.48 10.70
CA THR A 71 27.93 2.28 11.57
C THR A 71 27.62 2.60 13.02
N ASP A 72 27.85 3.82 13.48
CA ASP A 72 27.63 4.21 14.87
C ASP A 72 26.12 4.40 15.13
N PHE A 73 25.37 4.77 14.09
CA PHE A 73 23.94 5.00 14.14
C PHE A 73 23.07 3.74 14.12
N SER A 74 23.70 2.56 14.10
CA SER A 74 22.98 1.29 14.16
C SER A 74 23.77 0.26 14.98
N ASN A 75 23.04 -0.50 15.78
CA ASN A 75 23.61 -1.67 16.41
C ASN A 75 23.93 -2.68 15.30
N LYS A 76 25.10 -3.31 15.37
CA LYS A 76 25.38 -4.50 14.55
C LYS A 76 24.40 -5.59 14.98
N ILE A 77 23.22 -5.61 14.37
CA ILE A 77 22.37 -6.78 14.50
C ILE A 77 23.18 -7.90 13.84
N LYS A 78 23.63 -8.87 14.63
CA LYS A 78 23.98 -10.18 14.09
C LYS A 78 22.66 -10.78 13.58
N THR A 79 22.12 -10.23 12.50
CA THR A 79 21.16 -10.98 11.72
C THR A 79 21.92 -12.22 11.30
N SER A 80 21.47 -13.37 11.77
CA SER A 80 21.82 -14.62 11.12
C SER A 80 21.33 -14.44 9.68
N THR A 81 22.25 -14.07 8.82
CA THR A 81 21.99 -13.80 7.40
C THR A 81 21.78 -15.13 6.70
N LYS A 82 20.68 -15.80 7.03
CA LYS A 82 20.09 -16.65 6.01
C LYS A 82 19.62 -15.67 4.93
N SER A 83 20.30 -15.73 3.79
CA SER A 83 19.91 -14.96 2.61
C SER A 83 18.39 -15.08 2.43
N PRO A 84 17.68 -13.99 2.15
CA PRO A 84 16.24 -14.05 1.97
C PRO A 84 15.92 -15.15 0.97
N LYS A 85 15.08 -16.12 1.38
CA LYS A 85 14.67 -17.22 0.51
C LYS A 85 13.49 -16.78 -0.32
N GLU A 86 13.56 -16.92 -1.63
CA GLU A 86 12.41 -16.73 -2.52
C GLU A 86 11.31 -17.73 -2.14
N VAL A 87 10.10 -17.22 -1.94
CA VAL A 87 8.92 -18.01 -1.57
C VAL A 87 8.05 -18.26 -2.79
N CYS A 88 7.78 -17.20 -3.55
CA CYS A 88 7.02 -17.28 -4.79
C CYS A 88 7.32 -16.06 -5.68
N ARG A 89 6.94 -16.21 -6.94
CA ARG A 89 7.10 -15.19 -7.98
C ARG A 89 5.77 -14.99 -8.69
N TYR A 90 5.30 -13.76 -8.71
CA TYR A 90 4.08 -13.33 -9.38
C TYR A 90 4.46 -12.69 -10.71
N ASN A 91 4.08 -13.32 -11.81
CA ASN A 91 4.41 -12.86 -13.15
C ASN A 91 3.32 -11.96 -13.70
N TYR A 92 3.69 -10.76 -14.09
CA TYR A 92 2.84 -9.82 -14.79
C TYR A 92 3.02 -10.03 -16.29
N GLN A 93 1.96 -10.39 -16.96
CA GLN A 93 1.97 -10.86 -18.36
C GLN A 93 1.27 -9.86 -19.28
N ASP A 94 1.68 -9.83 -20.54
CA ASP A 94 0.91 -9.18 -21.59
C ASP A 94 -0.36 -9.99 -21.94
N GLU A 95 -1.16 -9.49 -22.86
CA GLU A 95 -2.40 -10.16 -23.32
C GLU A 95 -2.14 -11.54 -23.99
N LYS A 96 -0.91 -11.77 -24.46
CA LYS A 96 -0.49 -13.05 -25.08
C LYS A 96 0.09 -14.04 -24.08
N GLY A 97 0.19 -13.65 -22.80
CA GLY A 97 0.76 -14.48 -21.75
C GLY A 97 2.29 -14.38 -21.59
N ASN A 98 2.95 -13.48 -22.32
CA ASN A 98 4.39 -13.28 -22.16
C ASN A 98 4.66 -12.48 -20.89
N THR A 99 5.60 -12.94 -20.05
CA THR A 99 5.98 -12.22 -18.83
C THR A 99 6.74 -10.94 -19.15
N ILE A 100 6.19 -9.80 -18.72
CA ILE A 100 6.80 -8.47 -18.84
C ILE A 100 7.70 -8.19 -17.63
N CYS A 101 7.21 -8.47 -16.44
CA CYS A 101 7.92 -8.26 -15.19
C CYS A 101 7.33 -9.13 -14.08
N SER A 102 8.00 -9.20 -12.93
CA SER A 102 7.56 -10.04 -11.82
C SER A 102 7.76 -9.35 -10.48
N VAL A 103 6.89 -9.67 -9.52
CA VAL A 103 7.10 -9.41 -8.10
C VAL A 103 7.56 -10.70 -7.44
N VAL A 104 8.69 -10.65 -6.74
CA VAL A 104 9.28 -11.79 -6.05
C VAL A 104 9.10 -11.60 -4.54
N ARG A 105 8.43 -12.54 -3.89
CA ARG A 105 8.21 -12.55 -2.44
C ARG A 105 9.26 -13.42 -1.76
N TYR A 106 9.84 -12.88 -0.69
CA TYR A 106 10.87 -13.53 0.12
C TYR A 106 10.41 -13.80 1.56
N LYS A 107 11.11 -14.71 2.22
CA LYS A 107 11.02 -14.95 3.67
C LYS A 107 12.38 -14.60 4.31
N PRO A 108 12.44 -13.69 5.32
CA PRO A 108 11.34 -12.91 5.91
C PRO A 108 10.64 -12.01 4.90
N LYS A 109 9.38 -11.58 5.18
CA LYS A 109 8.50 -10.88 4.25
C LYS A 109 9.18 -9.66 3.63
N GLN A 110 9.52 -9.78 2.36
CA GLN A 110 10.10 -8.75 1.51
C GLN A 110 9.61 -8.98 0.09
N PHE A 111 9.40 -7.92 -0.66
CA PHE A 111 9.04 -7.98 -2.07
C PHE A 111 10.11 -7.26 -2.91
N LYS A 112 10.51 -7.88 -4.01
CA LYS A 112 11.41 -7.26 -4.98
C LYS A 112 10.78 -7.30 -6.36
N ARG A 113 11.10 -6.30 -7.16
CA ARG A 113 10.64 -6.17 -8.54
C ARG A 113 11.76 -6.59 -9.47
N VAL A 114 11.43 -7.44 -10.44
CA VAL A 114 12.38 -7.95 -11.42
C VAL A 114 11.76 -7.95 -12.80
N ARG A 115 12.56 -7.70 -13.82
CA ARG A 115 12.22 -7.85 -15.24
C ARG A 115 13.30 -8.61 -15.97
N SER A 116 12.97 -9.25 -17.07
CA SER A 116 13.96 -9.84 -17.97
C SER A 116 14.33 -8.83 -19.07
N PHE A 117 15.60 -8.72 -19.35
CA PHE A 117 16.11 -7.95 -20.49
C PHE A 117 17.33 -8.69 -21.06
N GLU A 118 17.29 -9.03 -22.34
CA GLU A 118 18.33 -9.82 -23.01
C GLU A 118 18.73 -11.10 -22.27
N GLY A 119 17.75 -11.82 -21.70
CA GLY A 119 17.95 -13.06 -20.96
C GLY A 119 18.54 -12.88 -19.56
N LYS A 120 18.73 -11.64 -19.08
CA LYS A 120 19.24 -11.32 -17.74
C LYS A 120 18.16 -10.75 -16.86
N GLU A 121 18.18 -11.06 -15.56
CA GLU A 121 17.31 -10.46 -14.57
C GLU A 121 17.81 -9.07 -14.15
N ILE A 122 16.96 -8.06 -14.30
CA ILE A 122 17.19 -6.71 -13.82
C ILE A 122 16.23 -6.44 -12.67
N TRP A 123 16.77 -6.16 -11.48
CA TRP A 123 16.02 -6.01 -10.24
C TRP A 123 15.43 -4.60 -10.05
N ASN A 124 14.71 -4.14 -11.04
CA ASN A 124 13.86 -2.95 -11.00
C ASN A 124 12.85 -2.98 -12.16
N TRP A 125 11.90 -2.04 -12.14
CA TRP A 125 10.91 -1.84 -13.22
C TRP A 125 11.06 -0.47 -13.89
N SER A 126 12.25 0.08 -13.92
CA SER A 126 12.50 1.37 -14.58
C SER A 126 12.02 1.33 -16.04
N GLY A 127 11.15 2.28 -16.39
CA GLY A 127 10.57 2.36 -17.75
C GLY A 127 9.47 1.33 -18.04
N ILE A 128 8.98 0.57 -17.04
CA ILE A 128 7.88 -0.38 -17.24
C ILE A 128 6.64 0.11 -16.51
N GLU A 129 5.52 0.17 -17.22
CA GLU A 129 4.18 0.22 -16.68
C GLU A 129 3.62 -1.21 -16.61
N PRO A 130 3.58 -1.84 -15.42
CA PRO A 130 3.11 -3.21 -15.31
C PRO A 130 1.61 -3.26 -15.65
N PRO A 131 1.15 -4.27 -16.41
CA PRO A 131 -0.28 -4.50 -16.58
C PRO A 131 -0.93 -4.97 -15.28
N PRO A 132 -2.26 -5.10 -15.20
CA PRO A 132 -2.90 -5.83 -14.11
C PRO A 132 -2.40 -7.28 -14.04
N TYR A 133 -2.39 -7.84 -12.83
CA TYR A 133 -2.06 -9.25 -12.62
C TYR A 133 -3.11 -10.16 -13.27
N ASN A 134 -2.69 -11.30 -13.82
CA ASN A 134 -3.56 -12.23 -14.57
C ASN A 134 -4.23 -11.61 -15.81
N LEU A 135 -3.57 -10.68 -16.50
CA LEU A 135 -4.15 -9.97 -17.65
C LEU A 135 -4.79 -10.88 -18.72
N PRO A 136 -4.19 -12.01 -19.14
CA PRO A 136 -4.85 -12.89 -20.12
C PRO A 136 -6.22 -13.38 -19.65
N LYS A 137 -6.32 -13.87 -18.42
CA LYS A 137 -7.59 -14.32 -17.83
C LYS A 137 -8.59 -13.18 -17.61
N LEU A 138 -8.11 -12.01 -17.25
CA LEU A 138 -8.92 -10.79 -17.13
C LEU A 138 -9.60 -10.47 -18.46
N LYS A 139 -8.85 -10.49 -19.56
CA LYS A 139 -9.38 -10.23 -20.92
C LYS A 139 -10.38 -11.29 -21.36
N GLU A 140 -10.07 -12.55 -21.10
CA GLU A 140 -10.98 -13.67 -21.35
C GLU A 140 -12.29 -13.53 -20.58
N ALA A 141 -12.23 -13.24 -19.30
CA ALA A 141 -13.42 -13.06 -18.46
C ALA A 141 -14.30 -11.89 -18.94
N ILE A 142 -13.69 -10.74 -19.28
CA ILE A 142 -14.43 -9.60 -19.84
C ILE A 142 -15.13 -9.99 -21.14
N SER A 143 -14.42 -10.69 -22.04
CA SER A 143 -14.99 -11.13 -23.33
C SER A 143 -16.15 -12.12 -23.16
N ASN A 144 -16.11 -12.93 -22.09
CA ASN A 144 -17.14 -13.90 -21.76
C ASN A 144 -18.22 -13.33 -20.80
N GLU A 145 -18.21 -12.03 -20.54
CA GLU A 145 -19.10 -11.33 -19.61
C GLU A 145 -19.10 -11.92 -18.19
N GLN A 146 -17.99 -12.54 -17.77
CA GLN A 146 -17.83 -13.14 -16.45
C GLN A 146 -17.38 -12.09 -15.43
N PRO A 147 -17.82 -12.22 -14.16
CA PRO A 147 -17.34 -11.33 -13.09
C PRO A 147 -15.83 -11.42 -12.88
N VAL A 148 -15.22 -10.26 -12.63
CA VAL A 148 -13.81 -10.12 -12.30
C VAL A 148 -13.69 -9.62 -10.86
N PHE A 149 -12.93 -10.33 -10.02
CA PHE A 149 -12.66 -9.94 -8.65
C PHE A 149 -11.36 -9.12 -8.59
N PHE A 150 -11.44 -7.90 -8.10
CA PHE A 150 -10.27 -7.07 -7.87
C PHE A 150 -9.92 -7.09 -6.39
N VAL A 151 -8.75 -7.64 -6.06
CA VAL A 151 -8.24 -7.85 -4.70
C VAL A 151 -6.96 -7.05 -4.47
N GLU A 152 -6.48 -6.97 -3.21
CA GLU A 152 -5.30 -6.17 -2.91
C GLU A 152 -3.98 -6.83 -3.31
N GLY A 153 -3.87 -8.14 -3.18
CA GLY A 153 -2.62 -8.86 -3.35
C GLY A 153 -2.65 -9.98 -4.37
N GLU A 154 -1.48 -10.28 -4.95
CA GLU A 154 -1.34 -11.35 -5.93
C GLU A 154 -1.66 -12.73 -5.33
N LYS A 155 -1.36 -12.95 -4.02
CA LYS A 155 -1.70 -14.19 -3.30
C LYS A 155 -3.22 -14.42 -3.26
N ASP A 156 -3.97 -13.35 -3.03
CA ASP A 156 -5.42 -13.39 -2.94
C ASP A 156 -6.04 -13.63 -4.32
N ALA A 157 -5.49 -12.98 -5.35
CA ALA A 157 -5.85 -13.24 -6.73
C ALA A 157 -5.62 -14.71 -7.12
N ASP A 158 -4.47 -15.27 -6.76
CA ASP A 158 -4.17 -16.69 -7.02
C ASP A 158 -5.11 -17.63 -6.29
N ASN A 159 -5.51 -17.32 -5.06
CA ASN A 159 -6.42 -18.13 -4.28
C ASN A 159 -7.83 -18.15 -4.88
N LEU A 160 -8.36 -17.01 -5.33
CA LEU A 160 -9.64 -16.98 -6.05
C LEU A 160 -9.54 -17.68 -7.41
N THR A 161 -8.41 -17.55 -8.09
CA THR A 161 -8.18 -18.25 -9.38
C THR A 161 -8.20 -19.78 -9.19
N LYS A 162 -7.69 -20.30 -8.06
CA LYS A 162 -7.80 -21.75 -7.73
C LYS A 162 -9.24 -22.21 -7.52
N PHE A 163 -10.12 -21.32 -7.12
CA PHE A 163 -11.56 -21.60 -7.01
C PHE A 163 -12.31 -21.48 -8.34
N GLY A 164 -11.61 -21.14 -9.42
CA GLY A 164 -12.21 -21.00 -10.75
C GLY A 164 -12.72 -19.59 -11.06
N PHE A 165 -12.50 -18.61 -10.18
CA PHE A 165 -12.92 -17.22 -10.41
C PHE A 165 -11.82 -16.41 -11.11
N CYS A 166 -12.21 -15.55 -12.02
CA CYS A 166 -11.27 -14.55 -12.56
C CYS A 166 -10.96 -13.51 -11.50
N SER A 167 -9.70 -13.39 -11.16
CA SER A 167 -9.23 -12.41 -10.18
C SER A 167 -7.98 -11.70 -10.62
N SER A 168 -7.90 -10.41 -10.32
CA SER A 168 -6.81 -9.53 -10.68
C SER A 168 -6.46 -8.57 -9.54
N THR A 169 -5.27 -7.99 -9.63
CA THR A 169 -4.77 -6.93 -8.77
C THR A 169 -3.76 -6.09 -9.54
N ILE A 170 -3.23 -5.05 -8.91
CA ILE A 170 -2.12 -4.27 -9.44
C ILE A 170 -0.91 -4.34 -8.53
N ALA A 171 0.25 -4.06 -9.09
CA ALA A 171 1.50 -4.14 -8.35
C ALA A 171 1.58 -3.12 -7.19
N GLY A 172 1.58 -3.66 -5.98
CA GLY A 172 1.61 -2.87 -4.74
C GLY A 172 0.24 -2.55 -4.17
N GLY A 173 -0.82 -3.20 -4.68
CA GLY A 173 -2.19 -3.14 -4.15
C GLY A 173 -3.00 -1.92 -4.59
N ALA A 174 -4.26 -1.89 -4.22
CA ALA A 174 -5.25 -0.90 -4.64
C ALA A 174 -4.81 0.56 -4.40
N GLY A 175 -4.11 0.83 -3.30
CA GLY A 175 -3.58 2.17 -3.00
C GLY A 175 -2.53 2.70 -3.98
N LYS A 176 -2.03 1.87 -4.92
CA LYS A 176 -1.10 2.25 -5.98
C LYS A 176 -1.77 2.36 -7.35
N TRP A 177 -3.10 2.42 -7.38
CA TRP A 177 -3.85 2.62 -8.61
C TRP A 177 -3.38 3.84 -9.39
N LYS A 178 -3.37 3.69 -10.71
CA LYS A 178 -3.04 4.75 -11.66
C LYS A 178 -4.01 4.69 -12.84
N LYS A 179 -4.35 5.83 -13.40
CA LYS A 179 -5.32 5.98 -14.49
C LYS A 179 -5.07 5.07 -15.69
N TYR A 180 -3.81 4.77 -16.02
CA TYR A 180 -3.49 3.91 -17.17
C TYR A 180 -4.02 2.46 -17.03
N TYR A 181 -4.40 2.03 -15.82
CA TYR A 181 -5.02 0.72 -15.62
C TYR A 181 -6.46 0.64 -16.15
N GLU A 182 -7.20 1.76 -16.22
CA GLU A 182 -8.59 1.80 -16.65
C GLU A 182 -8.85 1.06 -17.95
N LYS A 183 -7.96 1.23 -18.94
CA LYS A 183 -8.07 0.61 -20.27
C LYS A 183 -8.16 -0.93 -20.25
N TYR A 184 -7.63 -1.56 -19.19
CA TYR A 184 -7.63 -3.01 -19.07
C TYR A 184 -8.94 -3.57 -18.51
N PHE A 185 -9.71 -2.74 -17.79
CA PHE A 185 -10.97 -3.10 -17.14
C PHE A 185 -12.20 -2.55 -17.87
N LYS A 186 -11.99 -1.94 -19.05
CA LYS A 186 -13.11 -1.44 -19.85
C LYS A 186 -14.13 -2.54 -20.09
N ASP A 187 -15.42 -2.22 -19.87
CA ASP A 187 -16.59 -3.09 -20.02
C ASP A 187 -16.62 -4.32 -19.07
N ALA A 188 -15.78 -4.37 -18.04
CA ALA A 188 -15.77 -5.44 -17.04
C ALA A 188 -17.02 -5.39 -16.12
N ASP A 189 -17.52 -6.56 -15.69
CA ASP A 189 -18.32 -6.70 -14.48
C ASP A 189 -17.34 -6.87 -13.31
N LEU A 190 -17.04 -5.78 -12.60
CA LEU A 190 -15.96 -5.71 -11.61
C LEU A 190 -16.51 -5.78 -10.18
N ILE A 191 -15.92 -6.65 -9.36
CA ILE A 191 -16.23 -6.78 -7.93
C ILE A 191 -14.99 -6.42 -7.12
N LEU A 192 -15.06 -5.31 -6.38
CA LEU A 192 -13.99 -4.87 -5.49
C LEU A 192 -14.07 -5.65 -4.17
N VAL A 193 -12.95 -6.25 -3.76
CA VAL A 193 -12.82 -7.04 -2.52
C VAL A 193 -11.73 -6.43 -1.64
N PRO A 194 -12.07 -5.51 -0.74
CA PRO A 194 -11.08 -4.89 0.14
C PRO A 194 -10.63 -5.81 1.26
N ASP A 195 -9.40 -5.64 1.72
CA ASP A 195 -8.96 -6.16 3.01
C ASP A 195 -9.75 -5.50 4.16
N ASN A 196 -9.87 -6.18 5.28
CA ASN A 196 -10.63 -5.68 6.44
C ASN A 196 -9.79 -4.71 7.28
N ASP A 197 -9.21 -3.71 6.63
CA ASP A 197 -8.54 -2.59 7.29
C ASP A 197 -8.83 -1.25 6.60
N LEU A 198 -8.49 -0.15 7.27
CA LEU A 198 -8.77 1.18 6.74
C LEU A 198 -7.98 1.50 5.47
N PRO A 199 -6.66 1.21 5.38
CA PRO A 199 -5.90 1.42 4.15
C PRO A 199 -6.46 0.67 2.95
N GLY A 200 -6.82 -0.61 3.12
CA GLY A 200 -7.38 -1.45 2.08
C GLY A 200 -8.71 -0.91 1.57
N ARG A 201 -9.62 -0.55 2.46
CA ARG A 201 -10.91 0.04 2.08
C ARG A 201 -10.72 1.36 1.32
N LYS A 202 -9.92 2.30 1.84
CA LYS A 202 -9.64 3.57 1.16
C LYS A 202 -8.98 3.36 -0.21
N GLY A 203 -8.07 2.40 -0.32
CA GLY A 203 -7.44 2.04 -1.59
C GLY A 203 -8.47 1.55 -2.61
N MET A 204 -9.37 0.65 -2.20
CA MET A 204 -10.44 0.12 -3.07
C MET A 204 -11.50 1.17 -3.40
N GLU A 205 -11.87 2.05 -2.46
CA GLU A 205 -12.78 3.18 -2.72
C GLU A 205 -12.21 4.10 -3.80
N LYS A 206 -10.93 4.43 -3.72
CA LYS A 206 -10.26 5.22 -4.75
C LYS A 206 -10.33 4.53 -6.12
N VAL A 207 -10.05 3.23 -6.18
CA VAL A 207 -10.19 2.44 -7.41
C VAL A 207 -11.63 2.53 -7.93
N GLY A 208 -12.62 2.34 -7.06
CA GLY A 208 -14.05 2.41 -7.42
C GLY A 208 -14.43 3.75 -8.04
N ILE A 209 -14.02 4.86 -7.43
CA ILE A 209 -14.28 6.22 -7.94
C ILE A 209 -13.68 6.42 -9.33
N GLU A 210 -12.42 6.02 -9.52
CA GLU A 210 -11.72 6.24 -10.78
C GLU A 210 -12.25 5.35 -11.91
N ILE A 211 -12.69 4.09 -11.59
CA ILE A 211 -13.05 3.11 -12.62
C ILE A 211 -14.56 3.03 -12.94
N PHE A 212 -15.41 3.59 -12.08
CA PHE A 212 -16.87 3.45 -12.18
C PHE A 212 -17.44 3.75 -13.56
N SER A 213 -16.94 4.81 -14.21
CA SER A 213 -17.42 5.23 -15.56
C SER A 213 -16.86 4.40 -16.71
N VAL A 214 -15.95 3.45 -16.44
CA VAL A 214 -15.22 2.66 -17.44
C VAL A 214 -15.75 1.23 -17.53
N VAL A 215 -16.20 0.69 -16.40
CA VAL A 215 -16.68 -0.70 -16.29
C VAL A 215 -18.14 -0.82 -16.65
N LYS A 216 -18.57 -2.01 -17.11
CA LYS A 216 -20.00 -2.31 -17.38
C LYS A 216 -20.82 -2.33 -16.10
N ARG A 217 -20.26 -2.88 -15.02
CA ARG A 217 -20.87 -2.94 -13.70
C ARG A 217 -19.79 -2.88 -12.63
N LEU A 218 -20.02 -2.17 -11.55
CA LEU A 218 -19.14 -2.13 -10.39
C LEU A 218 -19.89 -2.58 -9.15
N ARG A 219 -19.28 -3.49 -8.40
CA ARG A 219 -19.84 -4.02 -7.15
C ARG A 219 -18.79 -3.99 -6.05
N TRP A 220 -19.27 -3.93 -4.82
CA TRP A 220 -18.46 -4.01 -3.61
C TRP A 220 -18.79 -5.30 -2.86
N LEU A 221 -17.79 -6.10 -2.54
CA LEU A 221 -17.96 -7.32 -1.78
C LEU A 221 -17.35 -7.14 -0.38
N LYS A 222 -18.19 -7.28 0.65
CA LYS A 222 -17.74 -7.37 2.03
C LYS A 222 -17.78 -8.83 2.46
N LEU A 223 -16.61 -9.40 2.69
CA LEU A 223 -16.51 -10.76 3.20
C LEU A 223 -16.96 -10.83 4.67
N PRO A 224 -17.85 -11.75 5.04
CA PRO A 224 -18.29 -11.90 6.42
C PRO A 224 -17.17 -12.50 7.28
N ASN A 225 -17.22 -12.26 8.59
CA ASN A 225 -16.36 -12.87 9.61
C ASN A 225 -14.85 -12.66 9.42
N LEU A 226 -14.42 -11.66 8.62
CA LEU A 226 -13.01 -11.32 8.52
C LEU A 226 -12.52 -10.69 9.82
N PRO A 227 -11.40 -11.16 10.38
CA PRO A 227 -10.74 -10.48 11.49
C PRO A 227 -10.20 -9.11 11.06
N PRO A 228 -9.89 -8.21 11.99
CA PRO A 228 -9.17 -6.97 11.69
C PRO A 228 -7.90 -7.26 10.88
N LYS A 229 -7.69 -6.54 9.78
CA LYS A 229 -6.58 -6.71 8.82
C LYS A 229 -6.60 -8.04 8.06
N GLY A 230 -7.72 -8.77 8.09
CA GLY A 230 -7.89 -10.01 7.34
C GLY A 230 -8.07 -9.77 5.85
N ASP A 231 -7.55 -10.67 5.05
CA ASP A 231 -7.63 -10.71 3.58
C ASP A 231 -8.50 -11.92 3.10
N ILE A 232 -8.67 -12.06 1.81
CA ILE A 232 -9.42 -13.20 1.22
C ILE A 232 -8.78 -14.56 1.57
N SER A 233 -7.46 -14.60 1.74
CA SER A 233 -6.76 -15.82 2.13
C SER A 233 -7.10 -16.22 3.57
N ASP A 234 -7.24 -15.22 4.47
CA ASP A 234 -7.69 -15.46 5.85
C ASP A 234 -9.14 -15.93 5.87
N TRP A 235 -10.02 -15.35 5.03
CA TRP A 235 -11.40 -15.81 4.90
C TRP A 235 -11.48 -17.27 4.47
N ILE A 236 -10.67 -17.65 3.47
CA ILE A 236 -10.60 -19.04 2.98
C ILE A 236 -10.18 -19.98 4.09
N GLU A 237 -9.21 -19.62 4.91
CA GLU A 237 -8.69 -20.43 6.00
C GLU A 237 -9.69 -20.55 7.15
N ILE A 238 -10.24 -19.44 7.62
CA ILE A 238 -11.15 -19.37 8.78
C ILE A 238 -12.48 -20.05 8.45
N GLU A 239 -13.05 -19.73 7.31
CA GLU A 239 -14.36 -20.22 6.90
C GLU A 239 -14.29 -21.62 6.25
N LYS A 240 -13.10 -22.21 6.09
CA LYS A 240 -12.86 -23.40 5.28
C LYS A 240 -13.54 -23.26 3.91
N GLY A 241 -13.32 -22.09 3.32
CA GLY A 241 -13.98 -21.67 2.09
C GLY A 241 -13.62 -22.57 0.91
N ASN A 242 -14.59 -22.77 0.05
CA ASN A 242 -14.45 -23.41 -1.26
C ASN A 242 -15.17 -22.54 -2.30
N SER A 243 -15.16 -22.95 -3.56
CA SER A 243 -15.80 -22.22 -4.65
C SER A 243 -17.30 -22.00 -4.42
N GLU A 244 -18.05 -23.03 -4.02
CA GLU A 244 -19.50 -22.96 -3.78
C GLU A 244 -19.84 -21.99 -2.65
N LYS A 245 -19.10 -22.07 -1.53
CA LYS A 245 -19.30 -21.16 -0.39
C LYS A 245 -18.96 -19.72 -0.76
N PHE A 246 -17.90 -19.50 -1.52
CA PHE A 246 -17.53 -18.17 -1.99
C PHE A 246 -18.58 -17.59 -2.94
N GLU A 247 -19.05 -18.39 -3.90
CA GLU A 247 -20.12 -18.00 -4.81
C GLU A 247 -21.39 -17.58 -4.07
N LYS A 248 -21.80 -18.36 -3.07
CA LYS A 248 -22.94 -18.03 -2.20
C LYS A 248 -22.73 -16.70 -1.48
N VAL A 249 -21.55 -16.49 -0.90
CA VAL A 249 -21.22 -15.21 -0.22
C VAL A 249 -21.28 -14.04 -1.20
N VAL A 250 -20.77 -14.21 -2.43
CA VAL A 250 -20.85 -13.17 -3.46
C VAL A 250 -22.31 -12.84 -3.78
N GLN A 251 -23.16 -13.85 -3.95
CA GLN A 251 -24.59 -13.65 -4.23
C GLN A 251 -25.32 -12.94 -3.09
N GLU A 252 -24.99 -13.24 -1.84
CA GLU A 252 -25.67 -12.70 -0.66
C GLU A 252 -25.15 -11.31 -0.24
N THR A 253 -23.86 -11.01 -0.47
CA THR A 253 -23.22 -9.82 0.13
C THR A 253 -22.60 -8.83 -0.85
N ALA A 254 -22.48 -9.18 -2.15
CA ALA A 254 -22.02 -8.23 -3.14
C ALA A 254 -23.11 -7.21 -3.46
N VAL A 255 -22.82 -5.94 -3.26
CA VAL A 255 -23.74 -4.84 -3.52
C VAL A 255 -23.25 -3.99 -4.68
N ASP A 256 -24.20 -3.44 -5.47
CA ASP A 256 -23.82 -2.50 -6.52
C ASP A 256 -23.16 -1.26 -5.91
N TRP A 257 -22.13 -0.78 -6.58
CA TRP A 257 -21.41 0.42 -6.19
C TRP A 257 -22.34 1.63 -6.25
N ASP A 258 -22.41 2.33 -5.13
CA ASP A 258 -23.22 3.54 -5.00
C ASP A 258 -22.31 4.69 -4.56
N SER A 259 -21.96 5.56 -5.51
CA SER A 259 -21.11 6.71 -5.24
C SER A 259 -21.72 7.71 -4.24
N SER A 260 -23.08 7.71 -4.06
CA SER A 260 -23.75 8.56 -3.09
C SER A 260 -23.57 8.06 -1.64
N LYS A 261 -23.21 6.80 -1.46
CA LYS A 261 -22.93 6.18 -0.15
C LYS A 261 -21.46 6.27 0.26
N LEU A 262 -20.65 6.99 -0.48
CA LEU A 262 -19.25 7.32 -0.08
C LEU A 262 -19.20 8.39 1.02
N LEU A 263 -20.35 8.79 1.60
CA LEU A 263 -20.45 9.64 2.78
C LEU A 263 -20.01 8.86 4.04
N PRO A 264 -19.56 9.56 5.08
CA PRO A 264 -18.63 9.03 6.06
C PRO A 264 -19.12 7.71 6.64
N PHE A 265 -18.27 6.72 6.54
CA PHE A 265 -18.46 5.43 7.16
C PHE A 265 -18.68 5.65 8.67
N GLU A 266 -19.92 5.51 9.14
CA GLU A 266 -20.21 5.46 10.55
C GLU A 266 -19.45 4.27 11.13
N TRP A 267 -18.43 4.57 11.92
CA TRP A 267 -17.72 3.62 12.75
C TRP A 267 -18.74 3.01 13.72
N THR A 268 -19.41 1.93 13.34
CA THR A 268 -20.09 1.14 14.35
C THR A 268 -19.02 0.61 15.29
N SER A 269 -18.97 1.25 16.43
CA SER A 269 -18.25 0.95 17.65
C SER A 269 -17.76 -0.50 17.75
N GLY A 270 -16.45 -0.69 17.80
CA GLY A 270 -15.85 -1.98 18.10
C GLY A 270 -14.33 -2.04 18.04
N ILE A 271 -13.64 -0.97 17.70
CA ILE A 271 -12.17 -0.93 17.78
C ILE A 271 -11.78 0.38 18.43
N VAL A 272 -11.64 0.35 19.73
CA VAL A 272 -10.81 1.31 20.47
C VAL A 272 -9.39 0.83 20.20
N ASP A 273 -8.70 1.45 19.23
CA ASP A 273 -7.27 1.30 19.08
C ASP A 273 -6.61 2.19 20.13
N GLU A 274 -6.38 1.62 21.30
CA GLU A 274 -5.52 2.25 22.30
C GLU A 274 -4.09 2.28 21.76
N GLY A 275 -3.73 3.41 21.16
CA GLY A 275 -2.39 3.92 21.12
C GLY A 275 -1.37 3.22 20.26
N HIS A 276 -1.41 3.45 18.93
CA HIS A 276 -0.19 3.60 18.13
C HIS A 276 -0.53 4.32 16.81
N SER A 277 -0.78 5.60 16.94
CA SER A 277 -0.70 6.52 15.78
C SER A 277 0.79 6.74 15.50
N PRO A 278 1.30 6.45 14.30
CA PRO A 278 2.61 6.96 13.92
C PRO A 278 2.45 8.46 13.71
N ALA A 279 2.78 9.22 14.75
CA ALA A 279 2.90 10.66 14.67
C ALA A 279 3.94 11.00 13.59
N GLY A 280 3.53 11.75 12.58
CA GLY A 280 4.49 12.42 11.71
C GLY A 280 4.28 12.34 10.21
N CYS A 281 3.05 12.22 9.68
CA CYS A 281 2.80 12.40 8.24
C CYS A 281 1.47 13.09 7.88
N PHE A 282 0.74 13.70 8.82
CA PHE A 282 -0.62 14.18 8.55
C PHE A 282 -0.91 15.59 9.08
N ASP A 283 0.06 16.50 9.08
CA ASP A 283 -0.22 17.90 9.48
C ASP A 283 -0.72 18.79 8.31
N GLU A 284 -1.07 18.23 7.15
CA GLU A 284 -1.66 18.98 6.02
C GLU A 284 -2.74 18.18 5.28
N TRP A 285 -3.63 17.52 5.99
CA TRP A 285 -4.87 17.08 5.35
C TRP A 285 -5.95 18.11 5.66
N PRO A 286 -6.66 18.60 4.61
CA PRO A 286 -7.81 19.45 4.84
C PRO A 286 -8.83 18.71 5.72
N ASP A 287 -9.56 19.48 6.52
CA ASP A 287 -10.66 19.00 7.35
C ASP A 287 -11.50 17.98 6.57
N PRO A 288 -11.92 16.86 7.17
CA PRO A 288 -12.78 15.88 6.51
C PRO A 288 -14.02 16.48 5.83
N GLU A 289 -14.54 17.59 6.34
CA GLU A 289 -15.63 18.33 5.72
C GLU A 289 -15.20 19.04 4.43
N ASP A 290 -14.01 19.64 4.38
CA ASP A 290 -13.45 20.28 3.18
C ASP A 290 -13.05 19.27 2.11
N PHE A 291 -12.55 18.09 2.49
CA PHE A 291 -12.23 17.02 1.55
C PHE A 291 -13.49 16.45 0.88
N ASN A 292 -14.56 16.26 1.66
CA ASN A 292 -15.83 15.77 1.15
C ASN A 292 -16.53 16.82 0.24
N ALA A 293 -16.44 18.10 0.59
CA ALA A 293 -16.99 19.19 -0.22
C ALA A 293 -16.29 19.29 -1.58
N LYS A 294 -14.97 19.21 -1.58
CA LYS A 294 -14.16 19.28 -2.81
C LYS A 294 -14.37 18.07 -3.72
N LEU A 295 -14.46 16.87 -3.14
CA LEU A 295 -14.76 15.64 -3.87
C LEU A 295 -16.17 15.67 -4.48
N LEU A 296 -17.17 16.16 -3.74
CA LEU A 296 -18.55 16.36 -4.24
C LEU A 296 -18.59 17.38 -5.36
N GLU A 297 -17.80 18.45 -5.28
CA GLU A 297 -17.73 19.47 -6.31
C GLU A 297 -17.07 18.93 -7.60
N GLU A 298 -16.00 18.15 -7.49
CA GLU A 298 -15.37 17.43 -8.61
C GLU A 298 -16.30 16.39 -9.25
N LEU A 299 -17.07 15.66 -8.44
CA LEU A 299 -18.04 14.69 -8.92
C LEU A 299 -19.23 15.40 -9.61
N ASN A 300 -19.75 16.49 -9.06
CA ASN A 300 -20.81 17.27 -9.68
C ASN A 300 -20.37 17.95 -11.00
N GLN A 301 -19.10 18.41 -11.08
CA GLN A 301 -18.56 18.93 -12.34
C GLN A 301 -18.38 17.84 -13.40
N LYS A 302 -18.03 16.61 -12.98
CA LYS A 302 -17.78 15.47 -13.87
C LYS A 302 -19.07 14.79 -14.36
N PHE A 303 -20.16 14.94 -13.59
CA PHE A 303 -21.47 14.32 -13.83
C PHE A 303 -22.61 15.34 -13.94
N ALA A 304 -22.31 16.61 -14.30
CA ALA A 304 -23.35 17.60 -14.60
C ALA A 304 -24.30 17.01 -15.65
N ILE A 305 -25.43 16.52 -15.17
CA ILE A 305 -26.57 16.11 -16.02
C ILE A 305 -27.07 17.40 -16.63
N VAL A 306 -26.91 17.54 -17.94
CA VAL A 306 -27.57 18.61 -18.71
C VAL A 306 -29.05 18.35 -18.60
N PRO A 307 -29.88 19.27 -18.05
CA PRO A 307 -31.32 19.10 -18.06
C PRO A 307 -31.80 19.15 -19.51
N THR A 308 -32.49 18.12 -19.94
CA THR A 308 -33.28 18.12 -21.20
C THR A 308 -34.48 19.04 -21.10
#